data_94f3e91667ca6eeedc987fc11807f693
#
_entry.id   94f3e91667ca6eeedc987fc11807f693
#
_cell.length_a   1.000
_cell.length_b   1.000
_cell.length_c   1.000
_cell.angle_alpha   90.00
_cell.angle_beta   90.00
_cell.angle_gamma   90.00
#
_symmetry.space_group_name_H-M   'P 1'
#
loop_
_entity.id
_entity.type
_entity.pdbx_description
1 polymer ?
#
loop_
_entity_poly.entity_id
_entity_poly.type
_entity_poly.pdbx_seq_one_letter_code
_entity_poly.pdbx_strand_id
1 'polypeptide(L)'
;MSAEPSRRRLAAALLAAGLLALPACAGRQGAASPHGMAPNGMAPNAASAGGWRPLVAGNSLAGWRGYQTDSVPGGWAVVDGVLSKTRGTRDLVSRDEYGDFELEWEWKLGTGGNSGVFYRGTEEYDHIYWSGTEYQLLDDANAPDGRSRLTAAGAVYGLYPAPAGVVKPANEWNTSRIVARGAHVEHWLNGRKLAEYEAWGPDWEAKVKASKFAAWPHYGRARRGHLGIQGDHRGDLAIRNMRVRGLQ
;
A
#
# COMPACT_ATOMS: atom_id res chain seq x y z
N MET A 1 7.82 -38.69 38.40
CA MET A 1 7.68 -37.89 39.65
C MET A 1 6.86 -36.65 39.24
N SER A 2 5.64 -36.66 39.75
CA SER A 2 4.56 -35.72 39.54
C SER A 2 4.82 -34.39 40.26
N ALA A 3 4.33 -33.29 39.70
CA ALA A 3 3.70 -32.22 40.45
C ALA A 3 2.96 -31.27 39.53
N GLU A 4 1.67 -31.30 39.68
CA GLU A 4 0.62 -30.45 39.13
C GLU A 4 0.33 -29.24 40.06
N PRO A 5 -0.69 -28.44 39.81
CA PRO A 5 -0.67 -26.98 39.61
C PRO A 5 -1.28 -26.19 40.77
N SER A 6 -1.11 -24.90 40.75
CA SER A 6 -1.81 -23.99 41.69
C SER A 6 -2.81 -23.09 40.99
N ARG A 7 -4.09 -23.43 41.17
CA ARG A 7 -5.25 -22.55 40.96
C ARG A 7 -5.35 -21.54 42.12
N ARG A 8 -5.58 -20.27 41.84
CA ARG A 8 -6.27 -19.39 42.81
C ARG A 8 -7.36 -18.55 42.09
N ARG A 9 -8.48 -18.64 42.78
CA ARG A 9 -9.85 -18.21 42.48
C ARG A 9 -10.09 -16.72 42.73
N LEU A 10 -11.03 -16.16 41.97
CA LEU A 10 -12.19 -15.36 42.28
C LEU A 10 -12.15 -14.31 43.42
N ALA A 11 -12.49 -13.09 43.05
CA ALA A 11 -13.45 -12.30 43.84
C ALA A 11 -14.25 -11.37 42.94
N ALA A 12 -15.58 -11.63 42.91
CA ALA A 12 -16.60 -10.74 42.37
C ALA A 12 -17.01 -9.76 43.47
N ALA A 13 -17.27 -8.52 43.11
CA ALA A 13 -18.03 -7.59 43.98
C ALA A 13 -19.04 -6.85 43.12
N LEU A 14 -20.31 -7.15 43.39
CA LEU A 14 -21.52 -6.43 43.01
C LEU A 14 -21.80 -5.32 44.04
N LEU A 15 -22.51 -4.26 43.63
CA LEU A 15 -23.46 -3.37 44.33
C LEU A 15 -23.28 -1.94 43.82
N ALA A 16 -24.25 -1.07 43.57
CA ALA A 16 -25.70 -1.07 43.66
C ALA A 16 -26.21 0.18 42.93
N ALA A 17 -27.45 0.12 42.55
CA ALA A 17 -28.21 1.16 41.86
C ALA A 17 -28.49 2.41 42.73
N GLY A 18 -28.57 3.56 42.08
CA GLY A 18 -29.14 4.78 42.67
C GLY A 18 -29.86 5.59 41.58
N LEU A 19 -31.19 5.40 41.54
CA LEU A 19 -32.15 6.31 40.87
C LEU A 19 -32.28 7.60 41.67
N LEU A 20 -32.20 8.76 41.00
CA LEU A 20 -32.87 9.98 41.48
C LEU A 20 -33.41 10.81 40.33
N ALA A 21 -34.64 11.26 40.52
CA ALA A 21 -35.58 11.83 39.59
C ALA A 21 -35.33 13.31 39.23
N LEU A 22 -35.93 13.69 38.11
CA LEU A 22 -36.06 15.02 37.50
C LEU A 22 -36.70 16.10 38.44
N PRO A 23 -36.53 17.40 38.09
CA PRO A 23 -37.70 18.07 37.53
C PRO A 23 -37.44 18.88 36.26
N ALA A 24 -38.47 18.94 35.43
CA ALA A 24 -38.65 19.80 34.30
C ALA A 24 -38.90 21.25 34.70
N CYS A 25 -38.32 22.21 33.95
CA CYS A 25 -38.90 23.55 33.83
C CYS A 25 -38.71 24.07 32.40
N ALA A 26 -39.81 24.61 31.94
CA ALA A 26 -40.08 25.09 30.59
C ALA A 26 -39.48 26.45 30.28
N GLY A 27 -39.16 26.64 29.00
CA GLY A 27 -39.45 27.86 28.26
C GLY A 27 -38.41 28.96 28.24
N ARG A 28 -37.79 29.17 27.07
CA ARG A 28 -37.82 30.46 26.34
C ARG A 28 -37.22 30.35 24.97
N GLN A 29 -38.00 30.75 23.97
CA GLN A 29 -37.55 31.04 22.61
C GLN A 29 -36.62 32.25 22.63
N GLY A 30 -35.51 32.19 21.82
CA GLY A 30 -34.61 33.31 21.62
C GLY A 30 -33.63 33.06 20.48
N ALA A 31 -33.98 33.64 19.32
CA ALA A 31 -33.12 34.16 18.28
C ALA A 31 -32.02 33.25 17.65
N ALA A 32 -32.21 33.04 16.37
CA ALA A 32 -31.23 32.59 15.39
C ALA A 32 -29.95 33.43 15.40
N SER A 33 -28.81 32.77 15.32
CA SER A 33 -27.56 33.35 14.77
C SER A 33 -26.90 32.32 13.89
N PRO A 34 -26.50 32.71 12.65
CA PRO A 34 -25.96 31.83 11.64
C PRO A 34 -24.45 31.72 11.78
N HIS A 35 -23.86 30.74 11.13
CA HIS A 35 -22.45 30.49 10.89
C HIS A 35 -21.80 29.48 11.84
N GLY A 36 -22.24 28.25 11.74
CA GLY A 36 -21.35 27.10 11.93
C GLY A 36 -20.72 26.75 10.57
N MET A 37 -19.49 27.15 10.35
CA MET A 37 -18.70 26.63 9.24
C MET A 37 -18.52 25.14 9.45
N ALA A 38 -19.14 24.34 8.57
CA ALA A 38 -18.85 22.93 8.45
C ALA A 38 -17.36 22.77 8.07
N PRO A 39 -16.64 21.81 8.66
CA PRO A 39 -15.30 21.51 8.16
C PRO A 39 -15.43 21.04 6.71
N ASN A 40 -14.71 21.70 5.82
CA ASN A 40 -14.55 21.30 4.43
C ASN A 40 -14.08 19.84 4.39
N GLY A 41 -15.01 18.93 4.22
CA GLY A 41 -14.72 17.60 3.73
C GLY A 41 -14.17 17.77 2.33
N MET A 42 -12.85 17.67 2.18
CA MET A 42 -12.23 17.52 0.86
C MET A 42 -12.85 16.27 0.23
N ALA A 43 -13.71 16.49 -0.76
CA ALA A 43 -14.18 15.41 -1.61
C ALA A 43 -12.95 14.68 -2.17
N PRO A 44 -12.96 13.33 -2.26
CA PRO A 44 -11.87 12.59 -2.88
C PRO A 44 -11.67 13.17 -4.27
N ASN A 45 -10.46 13.64 -4.56
CA ASN A 45 -10.07 14.20 -5.83
C ASN A 45 -10.24 13.10 -6.89
N ALA A 46 -11.38 13.07 -7.57
CA ALA A 46 -11.58 12.23 -8.73
C ALA A 46 -10.50 12.62 -9.73
N ALA A 47 -9.55 11.71 -9.99
CA ALA A 47 -8.56 11.90 -11.03
C ALA A 47 -9.32 12.22 -12.32
N SER A 48 -9.13 13.44 -12.84
CA SER A 48 -9.70 13.82 -14.12
C SER A 48 -9.24 12.82 -15.16
N ALA A 49 -10.17 12.18 -15.85
CA ALA A 49 -9.90 11.18 -16.87
C ALA A 49 -8.85 11.72 -17.86
N GLY A 50 -7.68 11.08 -17.94
CA GLY A 50 -6.64 11.32 -18.93
C GLY A 50 -5.44 12.17 -18.51
N GLY A 51 -5.47 12.91 -17.41
CA GLY A 51 -4.33 13.74 -16.97
C GLY A 51 -3.39 13.01 -15.96
N TRP A 52 -2.06 13.15 -16.15
CA TRP A 52 -1.10 12.68 -15.15
C TRP A 52 -1.18 13.53 -13.88
N ARG A 53 -1.25 12.87 -12.73
CA ARG A 53 -1.22 13.50 -11.41
C ARG A 53 0.03 13.01 -10.64
N PRO A 54 0.88 13.91 -10.15
CA PRO A 54 2.01 13.52 -9.31
C PRO A 54 1.49 12.93 -7.99
N LEU A 55 2.13 11.86 -7.52
CA LEU A 55 1.85 11.22 -6.23
C LEU A 55 2.80 11.73 -5.13
N VAL A 56 3.94 12.31 -5.52
CA VAL A 56 4.84 13.05 -4.65
C VAL A 56 5.00 14.43 -5.28
N ALA A 57 4.57 15.48 -4.60
CA ALA A 57 4.61 16.85 -5.11
C ALA A 57 5.43 17.73 -4.16
N GLY A 58 6.51 18.32 -4.68
CA GLY A 58 7.47 19.07 -3.84
C GLY A 58 7.99 18.20 -2.70
N ASN A 59 7.95 18.69 -1.47
CA ASN A 59 8.38 17.97 -0.27
C ASN A 59 7.21 17.42 0.55
N SER A 60 6.07 17.11 -0.09
CA SER A 60 4.84 16.70 0.59
C SER A 60 4.46 15.26 0.35
N LEU A 61 4.08 14.56 1.43
CA LEU A 61 3.44 13.24 1.43
C LEU A 61 1.95 13.33 1.78
N ALA A 62 1.27 14.47 1.52
CA ALA A 62 -0.15 14.65 1.86
C ALA A 62 -1.08 13.60 1.19
N GLY A 63 -0.69 13.05 0.03
CA GLY A 63 -1.41 11.97 -0.66
C GLY A 63 -1.14 10.56 -0.09
N TRP A 64 -0.29 10.45 0.93
CA TRP A 64 0.15 9.18 1.52
C TRP A 64 -0.13 9.12 3.02
N ARG A 65 -0.20 7.93 3.53
CA ARG A 65 -0.24 7.59 4.95
C ARG A 65 0.42 6.23 5.18
N GLY A 66 0.67 5.86 6.41
CA GLY A 66 1.09 4.51 6.71
C GLY A 66 -0.04 3.50 6.53
N TYR A 67 0.31 2.26 6.25
CA TYR A 67 -0.65 1.16 6.23
C TYR A 67 -1.37 1.04 7.58
N GLN A 68 -2.70 1.00 7.56
CA GLN A 68 -3.56 0.96 8.76
C GLN A 68 -3.29 2.10 9.78
N THR A 69 -2.91 3.29 9.31
CA THR A 69 -2.73 4.47 10.16
C THR A 69 -2.97 5.75 9.35
N ASP A 70 -3.39 6.82 10.00
CA ASP A 70 -3.68 8.11 9.35
C ASP A 70 -2.44 9.00 9.14
N SER A 71 -1.35 8.68 9.80
CA SER A 71 -0.09 9.46 9.73
C SER A 71 0.94 8.79 8.83
N VAL A 72 1.88 9.57 8.29
CA VAL A 72 3.07 9.05 7.62
C VAL A 72 4.03 8.50 8.67
N PRO A 73 4.48 7.23 8.55
CA PRO A 73 5.41 6.63 9.51
C PRO A 73 6.78 7.30 9.48
N GLY A 74 7.43 7.37 10.63
CA GLY A 74 8.82 7.82 10.70
C GLY A 74 9.75 6.91 9.89
N GLY A 75 10.76 7.51 9.24
CA GLY A 75 11.70 6.78 8.37
C GLY A 75 11.47 7.05 6.88
N TRP A 76 10.34 7.63 6.50
CA TRP A 76 10.11 8.20 5.18
C TRP A 76 10.41 9.69 5.18
N ALA A 77 11.07 10.17 4.14
CA ALA A 77 11.36 11.59 3.91
C ALA A 77 11.18 11.94 2.44
N VAL A 78 10.80 13.19 2.18
CA VAL A 78 10.82 13.76 0.81
C VAL A 78 11.71 14.99 0.84
N VAL A 79 12.71 14.99 -0.04
CA VAL A 79 13.62 16.13 -0.24
C VAL A 79 13.73 16.36 -1.75
N ASP A 80 13.45 17.57 -2.19
CA ASP A 80 13.52 17.98 -3.61
C ASP A 80 12.73 17.04 -4.54
N GLY A 81 11.55 16.62 -4.10
CA GLY A 81 10.69 15.72 -4.86
C GLY A 81 11.13 14.25 -4.87
N VAL A 82 12.17 13.89 -4.14
CA VAL A 82 12.64 12.51 -3.98
C VAL A 82 12.13 11.94 -2.66
N LEU A 83 11.23 10.97 -2.75
CA LEU A 83 10.80 10.15 -1.62
C LEU A 83 11.88 9.11 -1.30
N SER A 84 12.29 9.02 -0.05
CA SER A 84 13.35 8.10 0.37
C SER A 84 13.11 7.46 1.72
N LYS A 85 13.73 6.31 1.93
CA LYS A 85 13.96 5.69 3.23
C LYS A 85 15.36 5.07 3.28
N THR A 86 15.96 5.02 4.47
CA THR A 86 17.28 4.43 4.72
C THR A 86 17.25 3.28 5.70
N ARG A 87 16.09 2.95 6.24
CA ARG A 87 15.87 1.86 7.21
C ARG A 87 14.50 1.24 7.01
N GLY A 88 14.28 0.06 7.59
CA GLY A 88 12.95 -0.54 7.66
C GLY A 88 11.98 0.36 8.42
N THR A 89 10.79 0.50 7.88
CA THR A 89 9.68 1.28 8.43
C THR A 89 8.36 0.64 7.98
N ARG A 90 7.21 1.19 8.41
CA ARG A 90 5.90 0.73 7.94
C ARG A 90 5.68 1.15 6.48
N ASP A 91 4.94 0.33 5.73
CA ASP A 91 4.56 0.61 4.35
C ASP A 91 3.79 1.92 4.23
N LEU A 92 3.98 2.63 3.12
CA LEU A 92 3.11 3.73 2.71
C LEU A 92 1.97 3.20 1.86
N VAL A 93 0.78 3.78 2.04
CA VAL A 93 -0.35 3.59 1.13
C VAL A 93 -0.90 4.95 0.68
N SER A 94 -1.36 5.01 -0.56
CA SER A 94 -2.04 6.20 -1.07
C SER A 94 -3.34 6.43 -0.30
N ARG A 95 -3.72 7.70 -0.06
CA ARG A 95 -5.04 8.00 0.50
C ARG A 95 -6.16 7.69 -0.48
N ASP A 96 -5.92 7.95 -1.76
CA ASP A 96 -6.84 7.60 -2.83
C ASP A 96 -6.70 6.14 -3.23
N GLU A 97 -7.78 5.58 -3.75
CA GLU A 97 -7.83 4.25 -4.35
C GLU A 97 -7.88 4.34 -5.87
N TYR A 98 -7.34 3.32 -6.54
CA TYR A 98 -7.23 3.22 -7.99
C TYR A 98 -7.80 1.89 -8.49
N GLY A 99 -8.65 1.94 -9.50
CA GLY A 99 -9.17 0.78 -10.23
C GLY A 99 -8.39 0.56 -11.51
N ASP A 100 -8.78 1.28 -12.57
CA ASP A 100 -8.08 1.30 -13.85
C ASP A 100 -7.15 2.50 -13.90
N PHE A 101 -5.85 2.24 -14.05
CA PHE A 101 -4.83 3.28 -13.95
C PHE A 101 -3.57 2.93 -14.76
N GLU A 102 -2.79 3.94 -15.02
CA GLU A 102 -1.39 3.85 -15.39
C GLU A 102 -0.56 4.57 -14.33
N LEU A 103 0.47 3.90 -13.81
CA LEU A 103 1.39 4.40 -12.80
C LEU A 103 2.80 4.37 -13.38
N GLU A 104 3.51 5.49 -13.28
CA GLU A 104 4.93 5.60 -13.64
C GLU A 104 5.75 6.15 -12.49
N TRP A 105 6.99 5.67 -12.35
CA TRP A 105 7.94 6.17 -11.37
C TRP A 105 9.37 5.84 -11.77
N GLU A 106 10.30 6.60 -11.20
CA GLU A 106 11.73 6.26 -11.21
C GLU A 106 12.15 5.86 -9.80
N TRP A 107 13.04 4.87 -9.72
CA TRP A 107 13.50 4.34 -8.45
C TRP A 107 14.96 3.88 -8.53
N LYS A 108 15.60 3.89 -7.38
CA LYS A 108 16.89 3.24 -7.15
C LYS A 108 16.96 2.65 -5.75
N LEU A 109 17.73 1.58 -5.63
CA LEU A 109 18.02 0.89 -4.37
C LEU A 109 19.51 0.93 -4.08
N GLY A 110 19.87 0.91 -2.79
CA GLY A 110 21.22 0.59 -2.37
C GLY A 110 21.57 -0.88 -2.66
N THR A 111 22.84 -1.26 -2.47
CA THR A 111 23.32 -2.64 -2.68
C THR A 111 22.55 -3.64 -1.81
N GLY A 112 22.05 -4.70 -2.42
CA GLY A 112 21.21 -5.73 -1.78
C GLY A 112 19.83 -5.23 -1.40
N GLY A 113 19.40 -4.05 -1.91
CA GLY A 113 18.12 -3.44 -1.60
C GLY A 113 16.94 -4.25 -2.12
N ASN A 114 15.85 -4.23 -1.34
CA ASN A 114 14.58 -4.88 -1.61
C ASN A 114 13.44 -3.96 -1.20
N SER A 115 12.44 -3.83 -2.03
CA SER A 115 11.20 -3.10 -1.81
C SER A 115 10.15 -3.54 -2.84
N GLY A 116 8.96 -2.97 -2.79
CA GLY A 116 7.88 -3.26 -3.74
C GLY A 116 6.93 -2.09 -3.92
N VAL A 117 6.22 -2.08 -5.05
CA VAL A 117 5.08 -1.20 -5.28
C VAL A 117 3.83 -2.07 -5.38
N PHE A 118 2.91 -1.87 -4.45
CA PHE A 118 1.64 -2.60 -4.41
C PHE A 118 0.56 -1.84 -5.16
N TYR A 119 -0.40 -2.55 -5.71
CA TYR A 119 -1.57 -1.97 -6.35
C TYR A 119 -2.84 -2.75 -6.06
N ARG A 120 -3.96 -2.01 -6.05
CA ARG A 120 -5.27 -2.52 -5.66
C ARG A 120 -5.25 -3.21 -4.29
N GLY A 121 -4.38 -2.75 -3.36
CA GLY A 121 -4.28 -3.27 -2.01
C GLY A 121 -5.44 -2.79 -1.14
N THR A 122 -5.88 -3.65 -0.22
CA THR A 122 -6.86 -3.33 0.82
C THR A 122 -6.22 -3.44 2.20
N GLU A 123 -6.91 -2.97 3.23
CA GLU A 123 -6.41 -2.97 4.61
C GLU A 123 -7.09 -4.02 5.50
N GLU A 124 -7.60 -5.09 4.91
CA GLU A 124 -8.28 -6.17 5.62
C GLU A 124 -7.34 -7.13 6.35
N TYR A 125 -6.06 -7.17 5.97
CA TYR A 125 -5.03 -8.02 6.58
C TYR A 125 -3.95 -7.17 7.27
N ASP A 126 -3.07 -7.79 8.05
CA ASP A 126 -1.99 -7.10 8.77
C ASP A 126 -0.95 -6.44 7.86
N HIS A 127 -0.86 -6.87 6.59
CA HIS A 127 0.07 -6.33 5.59
C HIS A 127 -0.60 -6.18 4.23
N ILE A 128 -0.24 -5.12 3.50
CA ILE A 128 -0.78 -4.86 2.17
C ILE A 128 -0.45 -5.97 1.16
N TYR A 129 0.69 -6.64 1.29
CA TYR A 129 1.09 -7.72 0.39
C TYR A 129 0.28 -9.02 0.54
N TRP A 130 -0.65 -9.07 1.49
CA TRP A 130 -1.61 -10.17 1.61
C TRP A 130 -2.94 -9.90 0.90
N SER A 131 -3.15 -8.65 0.44
CA SER A 131 -4.32 -8.26 -0.35
C SER A 131 -3.96 -7.70 -1.73
N GLY A 132 -2.90 -6.91 -1.81
CA GLY A 132 -2.44 -6.24 -3.04
C GLY A 132 -1.43 -7.07 -3.83
N THR A 133 -1.44 -6.89 -5.14
CA THR A 133 -0.41 -7.45 -6.02
C THR A 133 0.84 -6.56 -5.99
N GLU A 134 2.01 -7.18 -6.02
CA GLU A 134 3.29 -6.50 -5.88
C GLU A 134 4.07 -6.45 -7.21
N TYR A 135 4.52 -5.26 -7.59
CA TYR A 135 5.60 -5.03 -8.52
C TYR A 135 6.92 -4.99 -7.75
N GLN A 136 7.80 -5.96 -7.97
CA GLN A 136 9.04 -6.09 -7.22
C GLN A 136 10.08 -5.02 -7.58
N LEU A 137 10.68 -4.39 -6.57
CA LEU A 137 11.86 -3.53 -6.67
C LEU A 137 13.03 -4.26 -6.01
N LEU A 138 14.06 -4.61 -6.78
CA LEU A 138 15.15 -5.44 -6.28
C LEU A 138 16.50 -5.08 -6.91
N ASP A 139 17.55 -5.15 -6.12
CA ASP A 139 18.92 -5.30 -6.64
C ASP A 139 19.15 -6.80 -6.95
N ASP A 140 18.81 -7.21 -8.16
CA ASP A 140 18.87 -8.62 -8.58
C ASP A 140 20.25 -9.27 -8.38
N ALA A 141 21.31 -8.48 -8.42
CA ALA A 141 22.67 -8.99 -8.33
C ALA A 141 23.07 -9.37 -6.90
N ASN A 142 22.60 -8.61 -5.90
CA ASN A 142 23.09 -8.72 -4.53
C ASN A 142 22.02 -9.14 -3.52
N ALA A 143 20.72 -9.04 -3.86
CA ALA A 143 19.64 -9.49 -2.98
C ALA A 143 19.37 -10.99 -3.16
N PRO A 144 19.03 -11.74 -2.07
CA PRO A 144 18.72 -13.17 -2.15
C PRO A 144 17.60 -13.52 -3.13
N ASP A 145 16.56 -12.68 -3.20
CA ASP A 145 15.38 -12.87 -4.06
C ASP A 145 15.73 -12.77 -5.56
N GLY A 146 16.85 -12.15 -5.94
CA GLY A 146 17.32 -12.08 -7.32
C GLY A 146 17.72 -13.42 -7.95
N ARG A 147 17.85 -14.47 -7.12
CA ARG A 147 18.14 -15.84 -7.59
C ARG A 147 16.95 -16.48 -8.33
N SER A 148 15.76 -15.98 -8.13
CA SER A 148 14.54 -16.46 -8.79
C SER A 148 13.94 -15.38 -9.67
N ARG A 149 13.60 -15.73 -10.92
CA ARG A 149 12.91 -14.77 -11.81
C ARG A 149 11.49 -14.41 -11.35
N LEU A 150 10.88 -15.24 -10.52
CA LEU A 150 9.56 -14.96 -9.90
C LEU A 150 9.61 -13.88 -8.80
N THR A 151 10.79 -13.59 -8.29
CA THR A 151 11.00 -12.61 -7.20
C THR A 151 11.99 -11.51 -7.57
N ALA A 152 12.43 -11.46 -8.84
CA ALA A 152 13.35 -10.48 -9.37
C ALA A 152 12.68 -9.14 -9.69
N ALA A 153 13.48 -8.11 -9.92
CA ALA A 153 12.99 -6.76 -10.24
C ALA A 153 11.98 -6.75 -11.40
N GLY A 154 10.84 -6.12 -11.20
CA GLY A 154 9.75 -6.02 -12.18
C GLY A 154 8.84 -7.24 -12.26
N ALA A 155 9.14 -8.34 -11.58
CA ALA A 155 8.24 -9.48 -11.50
C ALA A 155 6.88 -9.08 -10.89
N VAL A 156 5.81 -9.79 -11.26
CA VAL A 156 4.62 -9.88 -10.42
C VAL A 156 4.98 -10.88 -9.33
N TYR A 157 5.38 -10.36 -8.16
CA TYR A 157 6.08 -11.13 -7.13
C TYR A 157 5.43 -12.47 -6.83
N GLY A 158 6.20 -13.54 -7.02
CA GLY A 158 5.75 -14.91 -6.76
C GLY A 158 4.74 -15.49 -7.76
N LEU A 159 4.31 -14.74 -8.79
CA LEU A 159 3.29 -15.18 -9.75
C LEU A 159 3.80 -15.21 -11.20
N TYR A 160 4.35 -14.10 -11.70
CA TYR A 160 4.87 -14.00 -13.08
C TYR A 160 6.32 -13.54 -13.08
N PRO A 161 7.21 -14.30 -13.75
CA PRO A 161 8.63 -13.99 -13.72
C PRO A 161 8.97 -12.76 -14.58
N ALA A 162 10.00 -12.03 -14.17
CA ALA A 162 10.62 -11.01 -15.00
C ALA A 162 11.86 -11.56 -15.74
N PRO A 163 12.12 -11.16 -17.00
CA PRO A 163 13.34 -11.53 -17.70
C PRO A 163 14.59 -10.94 -17.02
N ALA A 164 15.74 -11.60 -17.18
CA ALA A 164 17.01 -11.13 -16.65
C ALA A 164 17.58 -9.95 -17.43
N GLY A 165 18.46 -9.18 -16.79
CA GLY A 165 19.29 -8.17 -17.46
C GLY A 165 18.57 -6.90 -17.87
N VAL A 166 17.43 -6.57 -17.24
CA VAL A 166 16.66 -5.36 -17.52
C VAL A 166 16.85 -4.31 -16.42
N VAL A 167 16.95 -4.74 -15.16
CA VAL A 167 17.23 -3.85 -14.04
C VAL A 167 18.66 -3.34 -14.13
N LYS A 168 18.86 -2.04 -13.85
CA LYS A 168 20.19 -1.42 -13.75
C LYS A 168 20.82 -1.76 -12.40
N PRO A 169 22.15 -1.65 -12.28
CA PRO A 169 22.85 -1.87 -11.03
C PRO A 169 22.34 -1.03 -9.86
N ALA A 170 22.66 -1.47 -8.64
CA ALA A 170 22.38 -0.71 -7.42
C ALA A 170 22.88 0.74 -7.54
N ASN A 171 22.15 1.67 -6.94
CA ASN A 171 22.36 3.12 -6.99
C ASN A 171 22.10 3.81 -8.33
N GLU A 172 21.71 3.08 -9.38
CA GLU A 172 21.27 3.66 -10.64
C GLU A 172 19.75 3.80 -10.71
N TRP A 173 19.28 4.87 -11.39
CA TRP A 173 17.86 5.11 -11.57
C TRP A 173 17.25 4.19 -12.63
N ASN A 174 16.24 3.45 -12.23
CA ASN A 174 15.37 2.65 -13.08
C ASN A 174 14.06 3.39 -13.31
N THR A 175 13.41 3.18 -14.46
CA THR A 175 12.07 3.68 -14.78
C THR A 175 11.12 2.50 -14.84
N SER A 176 10.03 2.56 -14.10
CA SER A 176 8.99 1.53 -14.08
C SER A 176 7.62 2.08 -14.44
N ARG A 177 6.77 1.19 -14.97
CA ARG A 177 5.39 1.49 -15.29
C ARG A 177 4.51 0.28 -15.03
N ILE A 178 3.34 0.51 -14.46
CA ILE A 178 2.23 -0.44 -14.39
C ILE A 178 1.09 0.12 -15.23
N VAL A 179 0.49 -0.71 -16.07
CA VAL A 179 -0.79 -0.46 -16.73
C VAL A 179 -1.78 -1.47 -16.21
N ALA A 180 -2.87 -1.01 -15.62
CA ALA A 180 -3.95 -1.86 -15.12
C ALA A 180 -5.28 -1.38 -15.70
N ARG A 181 -5.93 -2.21 -16.53
CA ARG A 181 -7.22 -1.93 -17.15
C ARG A 181 -8.13 -3.15 -17.03
N GLY A 182 -9.15 -3.05 -16.19
CA GLY A 182 -9.97 -4.21 -15.85
C GLY A 182 -9.12 -5.34 -15.28
N ALA A 183 -9.17 -6.50 -15.93
CA ALA A 183 -8.34 -7.66 -15.60
C ALA A 183 -6.93 -7.59 -16.20
N HIS A 184 -6.76 -6.84 -17.29
CA HIS A 184 -5.49 -6.77 -18.00
C HIS A 184 -4.46 -5.94 -17.23
N VAL A 185 -3.27 -6.49 -16.99
CA VAL A 185 -2.19 -5.83 -16.26
C VAL A 185 -0.85 -6.04 -16.97
N GLU A 186 -0.07 -4.97 -17.08
CA GLU A 186 1.29 -4.99 -17.62
C GLU A 186 2.28 -4.40 -16.62
N HIS A 187 3.48 -5.03 -16.52
CA HIS A 187 4.65 -4.51 -15.84
C HIS A 187 5.74 -4.14 -16.85
N TRP A 188 6.29 -2.95 -16.71
CA TRP A 188 7.35 -2.41 -17.57
C TRP A 188 8.53 -1.94 -16.73
N LEU A 189 9.75 -2.20 -17.20
CA LEU A 189 11.01 -1.72 -16.59
C LEU A 189 11.95 -1.24 -17.68
N ASN A 190 12.49 -0.03 -17.53
CA ASN A 190 13.45 0.57 -18.44
C ASN A 190 13.02 0.50 -19.92
N GLY A 191 11.73 0.75 -20.19
CA GLY A 191 11.14 0.73 -21.52
C GLY A 191 10.79 -0.67 -22.08
N ARG A 192 11.06 -1.75 -21.34
CA ARG A 192 10.74 -3.12 -21.73
C ARG A 192 9.56 -3.67 -20.97
N LYS A 193 8.58 -4.28 -21.66
CA LYS A 193 7.49 -5.04 -21.01
C LYS A 193 8.07 -6.33 -20.45
N LEU A 194 7.86 -6.57 -19.16
CA LEU A 194 8.40 -7.71 -18.41
C LEU A 194 7.37 -8.80 -18.19
N ALA A 195 6.16 -8.38 -17.83
CA ALA A 195 5.03 -9.28 -17.58
C ALA A 195 3.76 -8.67 -18.14
N GLU A 196 2.85 -9.53 -18.58
CA GLU A 196 1.51 -9.21 -19.03
C GLU A 196 0.61 -10.37 -18.63
N TYR A 197 -0.54 -10.07 -18.02
CA TYR A 197 -1.43 -11.11 -17.52
C TYR A 197 -2.86 -10.60 -17.37
N GLU A 198 -3.80 -11.56 -17.31
CA GLU A 198 -5.21 -11.34 -16.99
C GLU A 198 -5.45 -11.72 -15.52
N ALA A 199 -5.58 -10.73 -14.64
CA ALA A 199 -6.00 -10.95 -13.26
C ALA A 199 -7.36 -11.65 -13.24
N TRP A 200 -7.55 -12.51 -12.23
CA TRP A 200 -8.79 -13.27 -12.03
C TRP A 200 -9.14 -14.28 -13.15
N GLY A 201 -8.25 -14.42 -14.15
CA GLY A 201 -8.37 -15.44 -15.17
C GLY A 201 -7.85 -16.80 -14.68
N PRO A 202 -8.11 -17.89 -15.44
CA PRO A 202 -7.74 -19.26 -15.01
C PRO A 202 -6.25 -19.46 -14.72
N ASP A 203 -5.37 -18.85 -15.53
CA ASP A 203 -3.91 -18.92 -15.32
C ASP A 203 -3.49 -18.22 -14.02
N TRP A 204 -4.03 -17.00 -13.78
CA TRP A 204 -3.78 -16.24 -12.55
C TRP A 204 -4.26 -17.01 -11.32
N GLU A 205 -5.47 -17.58 -11.36
CA GLU A 205 -6.03 -18.39 -10.28
C GLU A 205 -5.15 -19.60 -9.96
N ALA A 206 -4.67 -20.30 -10.99
CA ALA A 206 -3.78 -21.44 -10.82
C ALA A 206 -2.46 -21.03 -10.16
N LYS A 207 -1.87 -19.89 -10.55
CA LYS A 207 -0.63 -19.36 -9.97
C LYS A 207 -0.81 -18.92 -8.52
N VAL A 208 -1.88 -18.21 -8.19
CA VAL A 208 -2.19 -17.82 -6.80
C VAL A 208 -2.34 -19.06 -5.94
N LYS A 209 -3.10 -20.07 -6.40
CA LYS A 209 -3.30 -21.34 -5.68
C LYS A 209 -1.98 -22.08 -5.44
N ALA A 210 -1.04 -22.01 -6.37
CA ALA A 210 0.28 -22.67 -6.28
C ALA A 210 1.32 -21.85 -5.49
N SER A 211 1.01 -20.63 -5.08
CA SER A 211 1.91 -19.71 -4.41
C SER A 211 1.66 -19.61 -2.89
N LYS A 212 2.53 -18.90 -2.20
CA LYS A 212 2.32 -18.53 -0.78
C LYS A 212 1.01 -17.76 -0.55
N PHE A 213 0.48 -17.11 -1.57
CA PHE A 213 -0.73 -16.28 -1.47
C PHE A 213 -2.03 -17.09 -1.38
N ALA A 214 -1.99 -18.40 -1.60
CA ALA A 214 -3.14 -19.29 -1.41
C ALA A 214 -3.73 -19.23 0.01
N ALA A 215 -2.93 -18.81 0.99
CA ALA A 215 -3.36 -18.65 2.37
C ALA A 215 -4.30 -17.45 2.59
N TRP A 216 -4.36 -16.50 1.64
CA TRP A 216 -5.17 -15.29 1.74
C TRP A 216 -6.26 -15.27 0.67
N PRO A 217 -7.52 -15.59 1.03
CA PRO A 217 -8.63 -15.73 0.07
C PRO A 217 -8.89 -14.48 -0.78
N HIS A 218 -8.60 -13.29 -0.25
CA HIS A 218 -8.83 -12.01 -0.94
C HIS A 218 -7.58 -11.43 -1.61
N TYR A 219 -6.47 -12.18 -1.65
CA TYR A 219 -5.26 -11.73 -2.35
C TYR A 219 -5.54 -11.38 -3.82
N GLY A 220 -5.24 -10.14 -4.20
CA GLY A 220 -5.40 -9.63 -5.57
C GLY A 220 -6.85 -9.60 -6.07
N ARG A 221 -7.87 -9.69 -5.20
CA ARG A 221 -9.30 -9.74 -5.60
C ARG A 221 -9.93 -8.37 -5.79
N ALA A 222 -9.38 -7.35 -5.16
CA ALA A 222 -9.93 -6.01 -5.23
C ALA A 222 -9.83 -5.45 -6.65
N ARG A 223 -10.95 -4.93 -7.16
CA ARG A 223 -11.01 -4.24 -8.46
C ARG A 223 -10.49 -2.81 -8.35
N ARG A 224 -10.51 -2.26 -7.16
CA ARG A 224 -10.06 -0.93 -6.77
C ARG A 224 -9.45 -1.01 -5.38
N GLY A 225 -8.37 -0.27 -5.14
CA GLY A 225 -7.70 -0.23 -3.85
C GLY A 225 -6.51 0.72 -3.86
N HIS A 226 -5.76 0.73 -2.79
CA HIS A 226 -4.62 1.61 -2.60
C HIS A 226 -3.42 1.20 -3.46
N LEU A 227 -2.63 2.19 -3.85
CA LEU A 227 -1.23 1.99 -4.21
C LEU A 227 -0.42 1.92 -2.91
N GLY A 228 0.62 1.08 -2.88
CA GLY A 228 1.49 0.97 -1.72
C GLY A 228 2.97 1.02 -2.09
N ILE A 229 3.81 1.41 -1.13
CA ILE A 229 5.27 1.34 -1.24
C ILE A 229 5.78 0.58 -0.02
N GLN A 230 6.47 -0.52 -0.26
CA GLN A 230 6.98 -1.37 0.80
C GLN A 230 8.07 -0.67 1.61
N GLY A 231 7.89 -0.65 2.92
CA GLY A 231 8.78 0.00 3.86
C GLY A 231 9.59 -0.94 4.75
N ASP A 232 9.12 -2.17 4.96
CA ASP A 232 9.59 -3.07 6.02
C ASP A 232 11.00 -3.65 5.80
N HIS A 233 11.48 -3.72 4.57
CA HIS A 233 12.84 -4.15 4.28
C HIS A 233 13.88 -3.10 4.70
N ARG A 234 15.07 -3.57 5.08
CA ARG A 234 16.24 -2.73 5.33
C ARG A 234 16.85 -2.26 4.00
N GLY A 235 17.63 -1.17 4.07
CA GLY A 235 18.34 -0.63 2.93
C GLY A 235 17.69 0.61 2.34
N ASP A 236 18.47 1.27 1.51
CA ASP A 236 18.10 2.54 0.90
C ASP A 236 17.15 2.33 -0.28
N LEU A 237 16.10 3.12 -0.30
CA LEU A 237 15.18 3.28 -1.42
C LEU A 237 15.04 4.76 -1.72
N ALA A 238 15.11 5.13 -2.99
CA ALA A 238 14.72 6.45 -3.45
C ALA A 238 13.75 6.32 -4.63
N ILE A 239 12.67 7.11 -4.60
CA ILE A 239 11.64 7.19 -5.65
C ILE A 239 11.46 8.66 -6.04
N ARG A 240 11.36 8.93 -7.33
CA ARG A 240 11.03 10.26 -7.87
C ARG A 240 10.11 10.16 -9.07
N ASN A 241 9.56 11.29 -9.51
CA ASN A 241 8.70 11.38 -10.68
C ASN A 241 7.52 10.40 -10.66
N MET A 242 7.07 10.00 -9.45
CA MET A 242 5.95 9.08 -9.31
C MET A 242 4.65 9.79 -9.64
N ARG A 243 3.94 9.28 -10.66
CA ARG A 243 2.71 9.87 -11.17
C ARG A 243 1.72 8.82 -11.64
N VAL A 244 0.45 9.13 -11.53
CA VAL A 244 -0.65 8.24 -11.89
C VAL A 244 -1.65 8.95 -12.78
N ARG A 245 -2.30 8.23 -13.69
CA ARG A 245 -3.50 8.67 -14.39
C ARG A 245 -4.56 7.58 -14.38
N GLY A 246 -5.83 7.99 -14.30
CA GLY A 246 -6.95 7.08 -14.50
C GLY A 246 -7.07 6.69 -15.97
N LEU A 247 -7.41 5.43 -16.22
CA LEU A 247 -7.76 4.92 -17.54
C LEU A 247 -9.28 4.78 -17.64
N GLN A 248 -9.81 5.01 -18.85
CA GLN A 248 -11.23 4.80 -19.18
C GLN A 248 -11.40 3.43 -19.86
#